data_d95730f6277fe5d6a2ce2fdf43169727
#
_entry.id   d95730f6277fe5d6a2ce2fdf43169727
#
_cell.length_a   1.000
_cell.length_b   1.000
_cell.length_c   1.000
_cell.angle_alpha   90.00
_cell.angle_beta   90.00
_cell.angle_gamma   90.00
#
_symmetry.space_group_name_H-M   'P 1'
#
loop_
_entity.id
_entity.type
_entity.pdbx_description
1 polymer ?
#
loop_
_entity_poly.entity_id
_entity_poly.type
_entity_poly.pdbx_seq_one_letter_code
_entity_poly.pdbx_strand_id
1 'polypeptide(L)'
;MERTGSEPATVAIIGAGNRGADVYAEALGRRPDAVRIVAVADPDPARRDRLADRHEVPESGRFDGWASLLARPALADAVVIATPDALHLGPAREALARGYHLLLEKPIAPTLDEVRALAAAAADAPGTVTVAHVLRYAPFFQALADVIRGGRIGALVGIQHTENVGHWHFAHSYVRGNWRREADAAPMILAKACHDLDLLRWWVGRPCRSVASFGDRRRFRREHEPEGATDRCTDGCAVERSCPYSALRIYQERFAGERGWPVSVVSDDPSPTGVRRALETGPYGRCVYRCDNDVADHQVAILEFEGGVTANLTVSAFTEENTRTVHLMGDRGEAIGHLGLGEIEVREFMSGERVTLRVGSGEDGHGGGDDALVDDFVARLRGERTGPAASSLEASIESHTMAFAAERSRREGRVVSLASLG
;
A
#
# COMPACT_ATOMS: atom_id res chain seq x y z
N MET A 1 17.48 -22.01 16.40
CA MET A 1 18.12 -21.62 17.70
C MET A 1 17.00 -21.04 18.55
N GLU A 2 16.62 -21.73 19.66
CA GLU A 2 15.66 -21.15 20.61
C GLU A 2 16.30 -19.92 21.25
N ARG A 3 15.69 -18.75 21.10
CA ARG A 3 16.14 -17.50 21.71
C ARG A 3 15.85 -17.55 23.23
N THR A 4 16.84 -17.17 24.01
CA THR A 4 16.59 -16.74 25.40
C THR A 4 15.97 -15.33 25.30
N GLY A 5 14.74 -15.14 25.76
CA GLY A 5 13.84 -14.00 25.52
C GLY A 5 14.30 -12.59 25.91
N SER A 6 15.60 -12.34 26.03
CA SER A 6 16.16 -11.04 26.44
C SER A 6 16.88 -10.24 25.33
N GLU A 7 17.25 -10.87 24.19
CA GLU A 7 17.96 -10.17 23.13
C GLU A 7 17.01 -9.60 22.07
N PRO A 8 17.27 -8.39 21.53
CA PRO A 8 16.50 -7.81 20.44
C PRO A 8 16.48 -8.70 19.20
N ALA A 9 15.35 -8.77 18.51
CA ALA A 9 15.28 -9.41 17.21
C ALA A 9 16.16 -8.66 16.20
N THR A 10 16.67 -9.35 15.20
CA THR A 10 17.53 -8.75 14.17
C THR A 10 16.82 -8.72 12.82
N VAL A 11 16.93 -7.59 12.13
CA VAL A 11 16.24 -7.38 10.84
C VAL A 11 17.22 -6.83 9.81
N ALA A 12 17.18 -7.36 8.59
CA ALA A 12 17.81 -6.77 7.42
C ALA A 12 16.76 -6.04 6.56
N ILE A 13 17.14 -4.92 5.93
CA ILE A 13 16.25 -4.15 5.05
C ILE A 13 16.75 -4.24 3.61
N ILE A 14 15.90 -4.67 2.71
CA ILE A 14 16.12 -4.69 1.25
C ILE A 14 15.24 -3.64 0.61
N GLY A 15 15.86 -2.56 0.09
CA GLY A 15 15.21 -1.37 -0.43
C GLY A 15 15.19 -0.23 0.58
N ALA A 16 16.07 0.77 0.39
CA ALA A 16 16.20 1.96 1.23
C ALA A 16 15.44 3.18 0.67
N GLY A 17 14.34 2.93 -0.06
CA GLY A 17 13.40 3.94 -0.50
C GLY A 17 12.47 4.40 0.63
N ASN A 18 11.43 5.20 0.28
CA ASN A 18 10.50 5.76 1.26
C ASN A 18 9.92 4.71 2.21
N ARG A 19 9.40 3.56 1.71
CA ARG A 19 8.81 2.52 2.57
C ARG A 19 9.86 1.87 3.48
N GLY A 20 11.02 1.50 2.93
CA GLY A 20 12.08 0.86 3.71
C GLY A 20 12.73 1.79 4.72
N ALA A 21 13.11 3.01 4.31
CA ALA A 21 13.84 3.94 5.15
C ALA A 21 12.94 4.80 6.05
N ASP A 22 11.92 5.47 5.46
CA ASP A 22 11.17 6.50 6.19
C ASP A 22 9.98 5.91 6.97
N VAL A 23 9.56 4.68 6.67
CA VAL A 23 8.45 4.02 7.35
C VAL A 23 8.96 2.87 8.21
N TYR A 24 9.45 1.78 7.61
CA TYR A 24 9.80 0.58 8.40
C TYR A 24 11.03 0.76 9.26
N ALA A 25 12.11 1.35 8.74
CA ALA A 25 13.30 1.54 9.56
C ALA A 25 13.05 2.52 10.71
N GLU A 26 12.29 3.60 10.48
CA GLU A 26 11.89 4.52 11.54
C GLU A 26 11.02 3.83 12.60
N ALA A 27 10.03 3.02 12.17
CA ALA A 27 9.20 2.27 13.08
C ALA A 27 9.99 1.24 13.89
N LEU A 28 10.91 0.51 13.27
CA LEU A 28 11.81 -0.44 13.96
C LEU A 28 12.76 0.30 14.91
N GLY A 29 13.33 1.44 14.48
CA GLY A 29 14.27 2.24 15.28
C GLY A 29 13.68 2.83 16.56
N ARG A 30 12.33 3.01 16.61
CA ARG A 30 11.63 3.40 17.84
C ARG A 30 11.52 2.27 18.89
N ARG A 31 12.00 1.06 18.59
CA ARG A 31 11.91 -0.16 19.43
C ARG A 31 13.27 -0.82 19.68
N PRO A 32 14.30 -0.08 20.12
CA PRO A 32 15.68 -0.56 20.19
C PRO A 32 15.86 -1.78 21.12
N ASP A 33 15.04 -1.88 22.17
CA ASP A 33 15.07 -3.00 23.10
C ASP A 33 14.42 -4.27 22.55
N ALA A 34 13.60 -4.15 21.50
CA ALA A 34 12.86 -5.26 20.90
C ALA A 34 13.46 -5.74 19.57
N VAL A 35 14.03 -4.82 18.78
CA VAL A 35 14.53 -5.12 17.44
C VAL A 35 15.70 -4.21 17.06
N ARG A 36 16.62 -4.75 16.26
CA ARG A 36 17.78 -4.01 15.73
C ARG A 36 17.95 -4.26 14.23
N ILE A 37 18.17 -3.19 13.48
CA ILE A 37 18.55 -3.26 12.06
C ILE A 37 20.04 -3.59 12.00
N VAL A 38 20.40 -4.69 11.33
CA VAL A 38 21.79 -5.18 11.26
C VAL A 38 22.36 -5.18 9.85
N ALA A 39 21.53 -5.06 8.83
CA ALA A 39 21.97 -4.99 7.44
C ALA A 39 21.00 -4.17 6.58
N VAL A 40 21.55 -3.53 5.55
CA VAL A 40 20.80 -2.74 4.54
C VAL A 40 21.34 -3.09 3.15
N ALA A 41 20.42 -3.32 2.21
CA ALA A 41 20.75 -3.52 0.80
C ALA A 41 19.97 -2.54 -0.09
N ASP A 42 20.67 -1.72 -0.86
CA ASP A 42 20.10 -0.85 -1.89
C ASP A 42 21.18 -0.54 -2.94
N PRO A 43 20.85 -0.55 -4.25
CA PRO A 43 21.80 -0.22 -5.30
C PRO A 43 22.20 1.25 -5.31
N ASP A 44 21.40 2.15 -4.73
CA ASP A 44 21.74 3.55 -4.55
C ASP A 44 22.57 3.74 -3.27
N PRO A 45 23.88 4.03 -3.38
CA PRO A 45 24.76 4.15 -2.22
C PRO A 45 24.33 5.29 -1.28
N ALA A 46 23.78 6.38 -1.82
CA ALA A 46 23.36 7.52 -0.99
C ALA A 46 22.17 7.17 -0.09
N ARG A 47 21.21 6.39 -0.62
CA ARG A 47 20.06 5.89 0.16
C ARG A 47 20.51 4.85 1.17
N ARG A 48 21.28 3.87 0.72
CA ARG A 48 21.81 2.80 1.57
C ARG A 48 22.58 3.36 2.76
N ASP A 49 23.58 4.22 2.50
CA ASP A 49 24.49 4.71 3.53
C ASP A 49 23.76 5.65 4.49
N ARG A 50 22.87 6.51 4.02
CA ARG A 50 22.02 7.36 4.88
C ARG A 50 21.17 6.51 5.85
N LEU A 51 20.55 5.42 5.37
CA LEU A 51 19.78 4.51 6.23
C LEU A 51 20.71 3.79 7.22
N ALA A 52 21.81 3.26 6.74
CA ALA A 52 22.79 2.54 7.55
C ALA A 52 23.40 3.42 8.66
N ASP A 53 23.78 4.66 8.34
CA ASP A 53 24.32 5.61 9.31
C ASP A 53 23.31 5.96 10.40
N ARG A 54 22.06 6.19 10.01
CA ARG A 54 20.97 6.51 10.96
C ARG A 54 20.73 5.42 11.99
N HIS A 55 20.89 4.16 11.60
CA HIS A 55 20.63 2.99 12.45
C HIS A 55 21.92 2.27 12.89
N GLU A 56 23.08 2.92 12.77
CA GLU A 56 24.38 2.43 13.22
C GLU A 56 24.75 1.06 12.63
N VAL A 57 24.30 0.78 11.37
CA VAL A 57 24.65 -0.43 10.66
C VAL A 57 26.11 -0.36 10.21
N PRO A 58 26.96 -1.32 10.64
CA PRO A 58 28.38 -1.30 10.29
C PRO A 58 28.60 -1.48 8.78
N GLU A 59 29.78 -1.13 8.29
CA GLU A 59 30.16 -1.27 6.87
C GLU A 59 29.96 -2.72 6.36
N SER A 60 30.26 -3.71 7.20
CA SER A 60 30.05 -5.14 6.87
C SER A 60 28.58 -5.55 6.71
N GLY A 61 27.64 -4.70 7.12
CA GLY A 61 26.18 -4.87 6.97
C GLY A 61 25.60 -4.05 5.81
N ARG A 62 26.42 -3.39 4.98
CA ARG A 62 25.98 -2.56 3.86
C ARG A 62 26.21 -3.28 2.53
N PHE A 63 25.16 -3.44 1.73
CA PHE A 63 25.17 -4.22 0.50
C PHE A 63 24.64 -3.41 -0.67
N ASP A 64 25.21 -3.60 -1.86
CA ASP A 64 24.79 -2.96 -3.12
C ASP A 64 23.51 -3.55 -3.71
N GLY A 65 23.01 -4.65 -3.17
CA GLY A 65 21.78 -5.29 -3.59
C GLY A 65 21.42 -6.51 -2.74
N TRP A 66 20.20 -6.98 -2.90
CA TRP A 66 19.68 -8.11 -2.14
C TRP A 66 20.48 -9.41 -2.35
N ALA A 67 21.01 -9.62 -3.56
CA ALA A 67 21.75 -10.83 -3.89
C ALA A 67 23.06 -10.94 -3.07
N SER A 68 23.80 -9.84 -2.93
CA SER A 68 25.02 -9.78 -2.12
C SER A 68 24.74 -9.93 -0.62
N LEU A 69 23.62 -9.38 -0.13
CA LEU A 69 23.18 -9.57 1.25
C LEU A 69 22.83 -11.04 1.51
N LEU A 70 21.95 -11.62 0.67
CA LEU A 70 21.47 -12.97 0.87
C LEU A 70 22.53 -14.05 0.55
N ALA A 71 23.61 -13.74 -0.17
CA ALA A 71 24.73 -14.65 -0.34
C ALA A 71 25.52 -14.89 0.95
N ARG A 72 25.36 -14.05 1.97
CA ARG A 72 26.01 -14.22 3.28
C ARG A 72 25.30 -15.31 4.10
N PRO A 73 25.96 -15.95 5.05
CA PRO A 73 25.27 -16.71 6.10
C PRO A 73 24.19 -15.87 6.77
N ALA A 74 23.18 -16.50 7.35
CA ALA A 74 22.06 -15.79 7.97
C ALA A 74 22.54 -14.68 8.92
N LEU A 75 22.26 -13.41 8.53
CA LEU A 75 22.72 -12.21 9.24
C LEU A 75 21.68 -11.70 10.23
N ALA A 76 20.42 -12.06 10.03
CA ALA A 76 19.27 -11.56 10.77
C ALA A 76 18.22 -12.67 10.98
N ASP A 77 17.22 -12.41 11.82
CA ASP A 77 16.08 -13.30 11.99
C ASP A 77 15.04 -13.07 10.90
N ALA A 78 14.95 -11.83 10.40
CA ALA A 78 13.97 -11.46 9.40
C ALA A 78 14.52 -10.48 8.36
N VAL A 79 13.80 -10.39 7.24
CA VAL A 79 14.07 -9.44 6.16
C VAL A 79 12.80 -8.61 5.88
N VAL A 80 12.95 -7.30 5.84
CA VAL A 80 11.96 -6.38 5.28
C VAL A 80 12.27 -6.20 3.80
N ILE A 81 11.30 -6.49 2.93
CA ILE A 81 11.43 -6.31 1.48
C ILE A 81 10.54 -5.13 1.07
N ALA A 82 11.18 -4.01 0.73
CA ALA A 82 10.56 -2.75 0.34
C ALA A 82 11.13 -2.23 -0.99
N THR A 83 11.41 -3.15 -1.91
CA THR A 83 11.82 -2.88 -3.29
C THR A 83 10.64 -2.41 -4.14
N PRO A 84 10.84 -1.93 -5.38
CA PRO A 84 9.76 -1.76 -6.34
C PRO A 84 8.98 -3.07 -6.58
N ASP A 85 7.68 -2.96 -6.86
CA ASP A 85 6.72 -4.06 -6.94
C ASP A 85 7.19 -5.25 -7.80
N ALA A 86 7.78 -4.98 -8.95
CA ALA A 86 8.31 -6.00 -9.87
C ALA A 86 9.56 -6.76 -9.35
N LEU A 87 10.15 -6.29 -8.25
CA LEU A 87 11.37 -6.86 -7.68
C LEU A 87 11.13 -7.59 -6.35
N HIS A 88 9.88 -7.88 -5.98
CA HIS A 88 9.54 -8.54 -4.72
C HIS A 88 9.88 -10.03 -4.73
N LEU A 89 9.56 -10.75 -5.82
CA LEU A 89 9.61 -12.22 -5.87
C LEU A 89 11.03 -12.78 -5.66
N GLY A 90 12.04 -12.19 -6.32
CA GLY A 90 13.41 -12.68 -6.26
C GLY A 90 13.97 -12.75 -4.83
N PRO A 91 14.09 -11.60 -4.14
CA PRO A 91 14.59 -11.57 -2.75
C PRO A 91 13.68 -12.33 -1.78
N ALA A 92 12.34 -12.33 -1.98
CA ALA A 92 11.43 -13.05 -1.11
C ALA A 92 11.67 -14.58 -1.15
N ARG A 93 11.79 -15.15 -2.35
CA ARG A 93 12.07 -16.58 -2.51
C ARG A 93 13.42 -16.98 -1.92
N GLU A 94 14.45 -16.20 -2.20
CA GLU A 94 15.80 -16.50 -1.71
C GLU A 94 15.88 -16.36 -0.18
N ALA A 95 15.23 -15.36 0.40
CA ALA A 95 15.20 -15.19 1.85
C ALA A 95 14.41 -16.33 2.54
N LEU A 96 13.27 -16.75 1.99
CA LEU A 96 12.50 -17.90 2.48
C LEU A 96 13.30 -19.21 2.44
N ALA A 97 14.01 -19.46 1.33
CA ALA A 97 14.86 -20.63 1.19
C ALA A 97 15.99 -20.68 2.24
N ARG A 98 16.36 -19.54 2.81
CA ARG A 98 17.35 -19.40 3.89
C ARG A 98 16.74 -19.38 5.27
N GLY A 99 15.42 -19.49 5.38
CA GLY A 99 14.69 -19.57 6.65
C GLY A 99 14.40 -18.22 7.31
N TYR A 100 14.56 -17.09 6.61
CA TYR A 100 14.18 -15.79 7.13
C TYR A 100 12.67 -15.64 7.27
N HIS A 101 12.21 -14.96 8.32
CA HIS A 101 10.88 -14.36 8.35
C HIS A 101 10.83 -13.12 7.48
N LEU A 102 9.70 -12.86 6.81
CA LEU A 102 9.55 -11.74 5.90
C LEU A 102 8.48 -10.75 6.35
N LEU A 103 8.80 -9.46 6.26
CA LEU A 103 7.84 -8.38 6.10
C LEU A 103 7.93 -7.92 4.64
N LEU A 104 6.92 -8.24 3.85
CA LEU A 104 6.89 -7.99 2.40
C LEU A 104 5.96 -6.83 2.06
N GLU A 105 6.49 -5.81 1.38
CA GLU A 105 5.65 -4.73 0.85
C GLU A 105 4.60 -5.24 -0.15
N LYS A 106 3.49 -4.52 -0.17
CA LYS A 106 2.41 -4.76 -1.13
C LYS A 106 2.68 -4.00 -2.46
N PRO A 107 2.12 -4.49 -3.57
CA PRO A 107 1.46 -5.78 -3.74
C PRO A 107 2.47 -6.94 -3.62
N ILE A 108 1.99 -8.14 -3.32
CA ILE A 108 2.87 -9.34 -3.18
C ILE A 108 3.76 -9.50 -4.41
N ALA A 109 3.17 -9.38 -5.60
CA ALA A 109 3.85 -9.38 -6.88
C ALA A 109 2.93 -8.78 -7.97
N PRO A 110 3.46 -8.31 -9.12
CA PRO A 110 2.68 -7.68 -10.18
C PRO A 110 1.84 -8.67 -11.00
N THR A 111 2.12 -9.97 -10.95
CA THR A 111 1.39 -10.99 -11.70
C THR A 111 0.87 -12.11 -10.79
N LEU A 112 -0.23 -12.76 -11.21
CA LEU A 112 -0.82 -13.87 -10.45
C LEU A 112 0.13 -15.08 -10.38
N ASP A 113 0.89 -15.33 -11.44
CA ASP A 113 1.86 -16.44 -11.47
C ASP A 113 3.00 -16.22 -10.48
N GLU A 114 3.45 -14.99 -10.32
CA GLU A 114 4.46 -14.63 -9.31
C GLU A 114 3.90 -14.74 -7.87
N VAL A 115 2.65 -14.33 -7.65
CA VAL A 115 1.97 -14.54 -6.36
C VAL A 115 1.92 -16.02 -6.01
N ARG A 116 1.58 -16.88 -6.97
CA ARG A 116 1.57 -18.34 -6.79
C ARG A 116 2.97 -18.91 -6.56
N ALA A 117 3.95 -18.42 -7.31
CA ALA A 117 5.33 -18.84 -7.13
C ALA A 117 5.87 -18.51 -5.73
N LEU A 118 5.48 -17.35 -5.18
CA LEU A 118 5.82 -17.01 -3.80
C LEU A 118 5.06 -17.87 -2.79
N ALA A 119 3.77 -18.12 -3.02
CA ALA A 119 2.96 -19.00 -2.17
C ALA A 119 3.54 -20.40 -2.10
N ALA A 120 3.94 -20.98 -3.24
CA ALA A 120 4.60 -22.27 -3.30
C ALA A 120 5.94 -22.27 -2.57
N ALA A 121 6.75 -21.22 -2.70
CA ALA A 121 8.01 -21.10 -1.98
C ALA A 121 7.84 -20.98 -0.45
N ALA A 122 6.75 -20.34 -0.01
CA ALA A 122 6.46 -20.14 1.40
C ALA A 122 5.88 -21.40 2.07
N ALA A 123 5.23 -22.30 1.32
CA ALA A 123 4.56 -23.47 1.86
C ALA A 123 5.53 -24.44 2.59
N ASP A 124 6.75 -24.57 2.08
CA ASP A 124 7.77 -25.46 2.63
C ASP A 124 8.87 -24.71 3.41
N ALA A 125 8.74 -23.38 3.51
CA ALA A 125 9.75 -22.56 4.17
C ALA A 125 9.57 -22.56 5.70
N PRO A 126 10.66 -22.59 6.49
CA PRO A 126 10.56 -22.45 7.94
C PRO A 126 10.21 -21.04 8.39
N GLY A 127 10.47 -20.03 7.55
CA GLY A 127 10.12 -18.64 7.78
C GLY A 127 8.67 -18.32 7.42
N THR A 128 8.11 -17.30 8.04
CA THR A 128 6.73 -16.82 7.77
C THR A 128 6.77 -15.55 6.92
N VAL A 129 5.68 -15.28 6.18
CA VAL A 129 5.53 -14.04 5.41
C VAL A 129 4.37 -13.23 5.98
N THR A 130 4.67 -12.01 6.40
CA THR A 130 3.69 -10.96 6.71
C THR A 130 3.65 -9.99 5.55
N VAL A 131 2.50 -9.85 4.90
CA VAL A 131 2.31 -8.88 3.82
C VAL A 131 1.91 -7.53 4.41
N ALA A 132 2.44 -6.45 3.87
CA ALA A 132 2.22 -5.10 4.39
C ALA A 132 0.80 -4.55 4.10
N HIS A 133 -0.23 -5.32 4.40
CA HIS A 133 -1.62 -4.86 4.42
C HIS A 133 -1.90 -4.07 5.70
N VAL A 134 -1.24 -2.94 5.82
CA VAL A 134 -1.20 -2.08 7.01
C VAL A 134 -2.59 -1.64 7.49
N LEU A 135 -3.56 -1.51 6.59
CA LEU A 135 -4.92 -1.09 6.93
C LEU A 135 -5.65 -2.09 7.84
N ARG A 136 -5.30 -3.38 7.82
CA ARG A 136 -5.84 -4.35 8.79
C ARG A 136 -5.44 -4.03 10.23
N TYR A 137 -4.37 -3.27 10.43
CA TYR A 137 -3.85 -2.89 11.74
C TYR A 137 -4.27 -1.48 12.16
N ALA A 138 -4.78 -0.68 11.25
CA ALA A 138 -5.22 0.68 11.55
C ALA A 138 -6.49 0.69 12.42
N PRO A 139 -6.51 1.49 13.51
CA PRO A 139 -7.62 1.53 14.48
C PRO A 139 -8.99 1.72 13.85
N PHE A 140 -9.11 2.57 12.83
CA PHE A 140 -10.37 2.84 12.14
C PHE A 140 -10.96 1.57 11.48
N PHE A 141 -10.15 0.79 10.77
CA PHE A 141 -10.61 -0.43 10.10
C PHE A 141 -10.81 -1.58 11.08
N GLN A 142 -10.05 -1.60 12.18
CA GLN A 142 -10.29 -2.53 13.29
C GLN A 142 -11.64 -2.26 13.96
N ALA A 143 -12.00 -1.00 14.22
CA ALA A 143 -13.28 -0.64 14.79
C ALA A 143 -14.47 -1.06 13.90
N LEU A 144 -14.34 -0.93 12.55
CA LEU A 144 -15.34 -1.46 11.61
C LEU A 144 -15.44 -2.98 11.69
N ALA A 145 -14.31 -3.69 11.79
CA ALA A 145 -14.30 -5.14 11.96
C ALA A 145 -14.95 -5.55 13.30
N ASP A 146 -14.74 -4.78 14.36
CA ASP A 146 -15.35 -5.04 15.68
C ASP A 146 -16.86 -4.80 15.66
N VAL A 147 -17.37 -3.82 14.90
CA VAL A 147 -18.81 -3.62 14.67
C VAL A 147 -19.43 -4.86 14.02
N ILE A 148 -18.75 -5.45 13.00
CA ILE A 148 -19.22 -6.67 12.33
C ILE A 148 -19.19 -7.85 13.30
N ARG A 149 -18.03 -8.11 13.96
CA ARG A 149 -17.83 -9.25 14.85
C ARG A 149 -18.74 -9.18 16.10
N GLY A 150 -18.97 -7.97 16.60
CA GLY A 150 -19.84 -7.73 17.74
C GLY A 150 -21.33 -7.89 17.43
N GLY A 151 -21.70 -8.14 16.16
CA GLY A 151 -23.07 -8.38 15.75
C GLY A 151 -24.01 -7.17 15.86
N ARG A 152 -23.50 -5.96 16.06
CA ARG A 152 -24.29 -4.73 16.24
C ARG A 152 -25.16 -4.40 15.05
N ILE A 153 -24.73 -4.75 13.84
CA ILE A 153 -25.48 -4.57 12.59
C ILE A 153 -26.15 -5.87 12.12
N GLY A 154 -26.05 -6.96 12.90
CA GLY A 154 -26.54 -8.29 12.50
C GLY A 154 -25.62 -8.97 11.49
N ALA A 155 -26.18 -9.81 10.62
CA ALA A 155 -25.43 -10.46 9.56
C ALA A 155 -25.10 -9.45 8.44
N LEU A 156 -23.84 -9.41 8.01
CA LEU A 156 -23.40 -8.53 6.92
C LEU A 156 -24.06 -8.95 5.60
N VAL A 157 -24.70 -8.02 4.91
CA VAL A 157 -25.41 -8.21 3.64
C VAL A 157 -24.67 -7.55 2.48
N GLY A 158 -24.17 -6.33 2.70
CA GLY A 158 -23.49 -5.58 1.65
C GLY A 158 -22.48 -4.58 2.17
N ILE A 159 -21.52 -4.21 1.30
CA ILE A 159 -20.50 -3.20 1.59
C ILE A 159 -20.41 -2.22 0.42
N GLN A 160 -20.42 -0.92 0.72
CA GLN A 160 -19.97 0.11 -0.22
C GLN A 160 -18.67 0.68 0.31
N HIS A 161 -17.62 0.66 -0.52
CA HIS A 161 -16.30 1.15 -0.16
C HIS A 161 -15.73 2.05 -1.24
N THR A 162 -15.14 3.17 -0.83
CA THR A 162 -14.45 4.07 -1.76
C THR A 162 -13.02 4.31 -1.31
N GLU A 163 -12.10 4.24 -2.26
CA GLU A 163 -10.74 4.74 -2.17
C GLU A 163 -10.66 6.05 -2.96
N ASN A 164 -10.69 7.17 -2.27
CA ASN A 164 -10.51 8.50 -2.80
C ASN A 164 -9.01 8.81 -2.82
N VAL A 165 -8.36 8.63 -3.98
CA VAL A 165 -6.90 8.79 -4.07
C VAL A 165 -6.47 10.26 -3.95
N GLY A 166 -7.37 11.20 -4.22
CA GLY A 166 -7.06 12.62 -4.29
C GLY A 166 -6.35 12.99 -5.61
N HIS A 167 -6.79 14.06 -6.25
CA HIS A 167 -6.32 14.48 -7.57
C HIS A 167 -4.81 14.74 -7.62
N TRP A 168 -4.25 15.33 -6.59
CA TRP A 168 -2.82 15.63 -6.47
C TRP A 168 -1.98 14.36 -6.25
N HIS A 169 -2.47 13.44 -5.42
CA HIS A 169 -1.80 12.18 -5.12
C HIS A 169 -1.75 11.29 -6.36
N PHE A 170 -2.87 11.19 -7.09
CA PHE A 170 -2.90 10.41 -8.32
C PHE A 170 -1.95 11.00 -9.37
N ALA A 171 -1.96 12.33 -9.56
CA ALA A 171 -1.04 13.02 -10.46
C ALA A 171 0.43 12.80 -10.08
N HIS A 172 0.74 12.73 -8.76
CA HIS A 172 2.07 12.42 -8.24
C HIS A 172 2.47 10.97 -8.54
N SER A 173 1.69 9.99 -8.07
CA SER A 173 2.09 8.58 -8.03
C SER A 173 1.81 7.82 -9.32
N TYR A 174 0.63 8.06 -9.94
CA TYR A 174 0.09 7.22 -11.02
C TYR A 174 0.13 7.88 -12.39
N VAL A 175 0.54 9.17 -12.46
CA VAL A 175 0.75 9.86 -13.74
C VAL A 175 2.23 10.18 -13.96
N ARG A 176 2.93 10.73 -12.94
CA ARG A 176 4.34 11.13 -13.03
C ARG A 176 5.30 10.14 -12.40
N GLY A 177 4.84 9.44 -11.36
CA GLY A 177 5.63 8.58 -10.48
C GLY A 177 5.82 7.16 -10.98
N ASN A 178 6.28 6.31 -10.06
CA ASN A 178 6.71 4.95 -10.37
C ASN A 178 5.56 4.01 -10.75
N TRP A 179 4.33 4.29 -10.33
CA TRP A 179 3.14 3.47 -10.61
C TRP A 179 2.36 3.94 -11.85
N ARG A 180 2.98 4.76 -12.71
CA ARG A 180 2.33 5.29 -13.91
C ARG A 180 2.13 4.29 -15.04
N ARG A 181 2.93 3.22 -15.08
CA ARG A 181 2.86 2.19 -16.12
C ARG A 181 2.68 0.81 -15.50
N GLU A 182 1.71 0.07 -16.05
CA GLU A 182 1.44 -1.29 -15.59
C GLU A 182 2.64 -2.22 -15.78
N ALA A 183 3.38 -2.05 -16.86
CA ALA A 183 4.57 -2.87 -17.14
C ALA A 183 5.74 -2.64 -16.16
N ASP A 184 5.80 -1.47 -15.54
CA ASP A 184 6.88 -1.11 -14.60
C ASP A 184 6.50 -1.41 -13.14
N ALA A 185 5.19 -1.54 -12.86
CA ALA A 185 4.67 -1.79 -11.52
C ALA A 185 3.54 -2.83 -11.55
N ALA A 186 2.28 -2.38 -11.62
CA ALA A 186 1.08 -3.21 -11.68
C ALA A 186 -0.14 -2.37 -12.11
N PRO A 187 -1.26 -2.97 -12.52
CA PRO A 187 -2.52 -2.25 -12.68
C PRO A 187 -2.90 -1.46 -11.42
N MET A 188 -3.51 -0.28 -11.58
CA MET A 188 -3.86 0.62 -10.48
C MET A 188 -4.68 -0.08 -9.39
N ILE A 189 -5.63 -0.93 -9.76
CA ILE A 189 -6.46 -1.71 -8.83
C ILE A 189 -5.63 -2.64 -7.93
N LEU A 190 -4.50 -3.14 -8.42
CA LEU A 190 -3.55 -3.94 -7.64
C LEU A 190 -2.56 -3.04 -6.88
N ALA A 191 -1.90 -2.11 -7.56
CA ALA A 191 -0.86 -1.27 -6.96
C ALA A 191 -1.40 -0.40 -5.81
N LYS A 192 -2.64 0.13 -5.94
CA LYS A 192 -3.29 1.00 -4.94
C LYS A 192 -4.32 0.27 -4.11
N ALA A 193 -5.31 -0.34 -4.75
CA ALA A 193 -6.50 -0.82 -4.06
C ALA A 193 -6.42 -2.29 -3.60
N CYS A 194 -5.25 -2.93 -3.65
CA CYS A 194 -5.07 -4.24 -3.01
C CYS A 194 -5.35 -4.18 -1.49
N HIS A 195 -5.05 -3.06 -0.84
CA HIS A 195 -5.45 -2.82 0.54
C HIS A 195 -6.96 -2.86 0.75
N ASP A 196 -7.70 -2.23 -0.16
CA ASP A 196 -9.16 -2.09 -0.08
C ASP A 196 -9.85 -3.42 -0.37
N LEU A 197 -9.38 -4.17 -1.36
CA LEU A 197 -9.83 -5.53 -1.63
C LEU A 197 -9.51 -6.48 -0.46
N ASP A 198 -8.37 -6.28 0.20
CA ASP A 198 -7.98 -7.02 1.38
C ASP A 198 -8.90 -6.74 2.58
N LEU A 199 -9.28 -5.48 2.80
CA LEU A 199 -10.27 -5.12 3.81
C LEU A 199 -11.64 -5.76 3.54
N LEU A 200 -12.11 -5.71 2.28
CA LEU A 200 -13.39 -6.34 1.90
C LEU A 200 -13.37 -7.83 2.18
N ARG A 201 -12.30 -8.53 1.77
CA ARG A 201 -12.14 -9.97 2.02
C ARG A 201 -12.10 -10.29 3.52
N TRP A 202 -11.40 -9.48 4.29
CA TRP A 202 -11.28 -9.64 5.73
C TRP A 202 -12.61 -9.42 6.47
N TRP A 203 -13.34 -8.35 6.14
CA TRP A 203 -14.61 -8.03 6.78
C TRP A 203 -15.72 -9.04 6.44
N VAL A 204 -15.78 -9.49 5.20
CA VAL A 204 -16.76 -10.51 4.79
C VAL A 204 -16.44 -11.87 5.39
N GLY A 205 -15.14 -12.20 5.57
CA GLY A 205 -14.69 -13.46 6.15
C GLY A 205 -14.99 -14.71 5.32
N ARG A 206 -15.43 -14.53 4.04
CA ARG A 206 -15.81 -15.62 3.12
C ARG A 206 -15.13 -15.43 1.78
N PRO A 207 -14.85 -16.53 1.04
CA PRO A 207 -14.24 -16.44 -0.29
C PRO A 207 -15.04 -15.59 -1.27
N CYS A 208 -14.34 -14.84 -2.11
CA CYS A 208 -14.95 -14.14 -3.24
C CYS A 208 -15.20 -15.12 -4.39
N ARG A 209 -16.40 -15.08 -4.97
CA ARG A 209 -16.83 -15.95 -6.08
C ARG A 209 -16.55 -15.34 -7.43
N SER A 210 -16.95 -14.08 -7.58
CA SER A 210 -16.94 -13.41 -8.88
C SER A 210 -16.73 -11.90 -8.74
N VAL A 211 -16.16 -11.30 -9.79
CA VAL A 211 -15.91 -9.87 -9.90
C VAL A 211 -16.37 -9.35 -11.26
N ALA A 212 -17.12 -8.25 -11.26
CA ALA A 212 -17.37 -7.41 -12.42
C ALA A 212 -16.69 -6.05 -12.22
N SER A 213 -15.99 -5.53 -13.23
CA SER A 213 -15.27 -4.27 -13.09
C SER A 213 -15.30 -3.43 -14.36
N PHE A 214 -15.41 -2.11 -14.17
CA PHE A 214 -15.37 -1.09 -15.22
C PHE A 214 -14.45 0.04 -14.81
N GLY A 215 -13.70 0.60 -15.75
CA GLY A 215 -12.80 1.70 -15.52
C GLY A 215 -11.94 1.99 -16.74
N ASP A 216 -11.34 3.15 -16.79
CA ASP A 216 -10.48 3.57 -17.90
C ASP A 216 -9.50 4.64 -17.45
N ARG A 217 -8.51 4.95 -18.30
CA ARG A 217 -7.72 6.16 -18.25
C ARG A 217 -8.48 7.29 -18.96
N ARG A 218 -9.37 7.97 -18.24
CA ARG A 218 -10.32 8.92 -18.81
C ARG A 218 -9.70 10.29 -19.07
N ARG A 219 -8.86 10.81 -18.16
CA ARG A 219 -8.43 12.22 -18.15
C ARG A 219 -6.99 12.44 -18.56
N PHE A 220 -6.06 11.65 -18.07
CA PHE A 220 -4.62 11.88 -18.23
C PHE A 220 -4.11 11.35 -19.58
N ARG A 221 -4.58 12.01 -20.66
CA ARG A 221 -4.30 11.70 -22.07
C ARG A 221 -4.04 12.98 -22.85
N ARG A 222 -3.29 12.87 -23.94
CA ARG A 222 -2.92 14.02 -24.78
C ARG A 222 -4.12 14.74 -25.41
N GLU A 223 -5.18 14.00 -25.75
CA GLU A 223 -6.42 14.56 -26.30
C GLU A 223 -7.20 15.50 -25.34
N HIS A 224 -6.85 15.47 -24.05
CA HIS A 224 -7.43 16.32 -23.02
C HIS A 224 -6.50 17.47 -22.59
N GLU A 225 -5.39 17.63 -23.31
CA GLU A 225 -4.43 18.69 -23.06
C GLU A 225 -5.07 20.05 -23.35
N PRO A 226 -5.07 20.99 -22.39
CA PRO A 226 -5.59 22.33 -22.63
C PRO A 226 -4.66 23.11 -23.56
N GLU A 227 -5.26 24.02 -24.35
CA GLU A 227 -4.50 24.92 -25.22
C GLU A 227 -3.51 25.76 -24.39
N GLY A 228 -2.29 25.90 -24.89
CA GLY A 228 -1.22 26.63 -24.20
C GLY A 228 -0.47 25.83 -23.13
N ALA A 229 -0.76 24.54 -22.98
CA ALA A 229 0.04 23.65 -22.14
C ALA A 229 1.42 23.40 -22.76
N THR A 230 2.42 23.24 -21.90
CA THR A 230 3.83 22.96 -22.26
C THR A 230 4.22 21.53 -21.84
N ASP A 231 5.44 21.07 -22.20
CA ASP A 231 5.93 19.74 -21.80
C ASP A 231 6.09 19.61 -20.29
N ARG A 232 6.40 20.71 -19.63
CA ARG A 232 6.59 20.78 -18.18
C ARG A 232 5.82 21.98 -17.59
N CYS A 233 5.38 21.84 -16.37
CA CYS A 233 4.71 22.95 -15.65
C CYS A 233 5.65 24.15 -15.44
N THR A 234 6.95 23.94 -15.50
CA THR A 234 8.00 24.97 -15.34
C THR A 234 8.30 25.78 -16.59
N ASP A 235 7.79 25.38 -17.76
CA ASP A 235 8.19 25.94 -19.07
C ASP A 235 7.30 27.10 -19.52
N GLY A 236 6.70 27.85 -18.60
CA GLY A 236 5.82 28.96 -18.92
C GLY A 236 4.43 28.54 -19.42
N CYS A 237 3.91 27.43 -18.88
CA CYS A 237 2.59 26.91 -19.23
C CYS A 237 1.49 27.95 -19.01
N ALA A 238 0.75 28.30 -20.07
CA ALA A 238 -0.27 29.36 -20.04
C ALA A 238 -1.45 29.02 -19.12
N VAL A 239 -1.71 27.71 -18.88
CA VAL A 239 -2.80 27.22 -18.02
C VAL A 239 -2.33 26.78 -16.63
N GLU A 240 -1.07 27.06 -16.28
CA GLU A 240 -0.47 26.57 -15.03
C GLU A 240 -1.32 26.93 -13.80
N ARG A 241 -1.76 28.19 -13.69
CA ARG A 241 -2.53 28.69 -12.55
C ARG A 241 -3.95 28.11 -12.43
N SER A 242 -4.54 27.66 -13.52
CA SER A 242 -5.88 27.06 -13.57
C SER A 242 -5.86 25.53 -13.60
N CYS A 243 -4.69 24.91 -13.76
CA CYS A 243 -4.54 23.46 -13.82
C CYS A 243 -4.54 22.85 -12.41
N PRO A 244 -5.52 22.01 -12.04
CA PRO A 244 -5.54 21.36 -10.73
C PRO A 244 -4.39 20.38 -10.52
N TYR A 245 -3.72 19.97 -11.59
CA TYR A 245 -2.61 19.02 -11.58
C TYR A 245 -1.25 19.68 -11.75
N SER A 246 -1.16 21.02 -11.65
CA SER A 246 0.10 21.75 -11.76
C SER A 246 1.12 21.23 -10.75
N ALA A 247 2.32 20.88 -11.24
CA ALA A 247 3.42 20.45 -10.37
C ALA A 247 3.87 21.59 -9.44
N LEU A 248 3.81 22.84 -9.90
CA LEU A 248 4.15 24.00 -9.07
C LEU A 248 3.17 24.16 -7.91
N ARG A 249 1.87 24.07 -8.19
CA ARG A 249 0.83 24.13 -7.15
C ARG A 249 0.92 22.97 -6.18
N ILE A 250 1.20 21.74 -6.65
CA ILE A 250 1.32 20.58 -5.78
C ILE A 250 2.56 20.74 -4.87
N TYR A 251 3.75 20.94 -5.45
CA TYR A 251 4.99 20.82 -4.67
C TYR A 251 5.51 22.12 -4.09
N GLN A 252 5.15 23.28 -4.64
CA GLN A 252 5.61 24.59 -4.17
C GLN A 252 4.54 25.42 -3.46
N GLU A 253 3.25 25.04 -3.55
CA GLU A 253 2.18 25.71 -2.81
C GLU A 253 1.58 24.78 -1.75
N ARG A 254 0.94 23.65 -2.16
CA ARG A 254 0.26 22.72 -1.24
C ARG A 254 1.21 22.08 -0.23
N PHE A 255 2.39 21.65 -0.67
CA PHE A 255 3.41 21.02 0.15
C PHE A 255 4.65 21.89 0.36
N ALA A 256 4.48 23.23 0.34
CA ALA A 256 5.55 24.17 0.55
C ALA A 256 6.19 23.99 1.93
N GLY A 257 7.51 23.76 1.96
CA GLY A 257 8.26 23.58 3.19
C GLY A 257 8.20 22.18 3.81
N GLU A 258 7.39 21.28 3.26
CA GLU A 258 7.37 19.89 3.69
C GLU A 258 8.67 19.17 3.34
N ARG A 259 9.10 18.27 4.24
CA ARG A 259 10.32 17.47 4.06
C ARG A 259 10.02 15.99 3.81
N GLY A 260 8.81 15.56 4.15
CA GLY A 260 8.32 14.19 3.97
C GLY A 260 7.77 13.96 2.56
N TRP A 261 7.09 12.82 2.43
CA TRP A 261 6.33 12.51 1.21
C TRP A 261 5.20 13.53 1.01
N PRO A 262 4.93 14.03 -0.22
CA PRO A 262 5.51 13.60 -1.50
C PRO A 262 6.80 14.32 -1.91
N VAL A 263 7.25 15.35 -1.19
CA VAL A 263 8.38 16.19 -1.57
C VAL A 263 9.70 15.41 -1.55
N SER A 264 9.91 14.55 -0.57
CA SER A 264 11.13 13.73 -0.43
C SER A 264 11.39 12.79 -1.62
N VAL A 265 10.34 12.44 -2.38
CA VAL A 265 10.47 11.62 -3.60
C VAL A 265 10.79 12.48 -4.82
N VAL A 266 10.50 13.78 -4.77
CA VAL A 266 10.75 14.72 -5.87
C VAL A 266 12.18 15.26 -5.81
N SER A 267 12.67 15.58 -4.60
CA SER A 267 13.97 16.23 -4.40
C SER A 267 14.58 15.85 -3.05
N ASP A 268 15.88 15.54 -3.04
CA ASP A 268 16.65 15.42 -1.80
C ASP A 268 16.90 16.78 -1.11
N ASP A 269 16.83 17.89 -1.87
CA ASP A 269 16.82 19.24 -1.36
C ASP A 269 15.39 19.77 -1.26
N PRO A 270 14.77 19.82 -0.06
CA PRO A 270 13.39 20.26 0.13
C PRO A 270 13.22 21.78 0.07
N SER A 271 14.31 22.54 -0.15
CA SER A 271 14.20 23.98 -0.35
C SER A 271 13.37 24.32 -1.60
N PRO A 272 12.70 25.47 -1.63
CA PRO A 272 11.94 25.89 -2.82
C PRO A 272 12.77 25.88 -4.11
N THR A 273 14.06 26.21 -4.01
CA THR A 273 15.00 26.21 -5.14
C THR A 273 15.36 24.77 -5.56
N GLY A 274 15.59 23.87 -4.60
CA GLY A 274 15.88 22.47 -4.86
C GLY A 274 14.71 21.76 -5.51
N VAL A 275 13.51 21.92 -4.95
CA VAL A 275 12.27 21.40 -5.53
C VAL A 275 12.04 21.96 -6.94
N ARG A 276 12.22 23.28 -7.14
CA ARG A 276 12.07 23.90 -8.48
C ARG A 276 13.01 23.26 -9.50
N ARG A 277 14.28 23.09 -9.16
CA ARG A 277 15.29 22.45 -10.04
C ARG A 277 14.90 21.00 -10.36
N ALA A 278 14.42 20.25 -9.37
CA ALA A 278 13.96 18.88 -9.59
C ALA A 278 12.74 18.82 -10.52
N LEU A 279 11.83 19.79 -10.44
CA LEU A 279 10.69 19.90 -11.36
C LEU A 279 11.10 20.29 -12.78
N GLU A 280 12.17 21.06 -12.95
CA GLU A 280 12.68 21.45 -14.28
C GLU A 280 13.28 20.29 -15.06
N THR A 281 13.85 19.30 -14.39
CA THR A 281 14.58 18.21 -15.02
C THR A 281 14.01 16.81 -14.78
N GLY A 282 13.45 16.58 -13.60
CA GLY A 282 12.95 15.27 -13.16
C GLY A 282 11.54 14.93 -13.68
N PRO A 283 11.05 13.72 -13.42
CA PRO A 283 9.77 13.25 -13.94
C PRO A 283 8.57 14.02 -13.38
N TYR A 284 8.66 14.52 -12.16
CA TYR A 284 7.53 15.13 -11.44
C TYR A 284 7.10 16.50 -11.96
N GLY A 285 7.91 17.18 -12.75
CA GLY A 285 7.55 18.43 -13.42
C GLY A 285 6.81 18.28 -14.75
N ARG A 286 6.73 17.06 -15.31
CA ARG A 286 6.07 16.79 -16.60
C ARG A 286 4.59 17.16 -16.57
N CYS A 287 4.07 17.61 -17.73
CA CYS A 287 2.64 17.82 -17.92
C CYS A 287 1.90 16.48 -17.79
N VAL A 288 0.83 16.44 -16.99
CA VAL A 288 0.04 15.20 -16.77
C VAL A 288 -0.62 14.66 -18.04
N TYR A 289 -0.84 15.50 -19.03
CA TYR A 289 -1.42 15.12 -20.33
C TYR A 289 -0.38 14.58 -21.31
N ARG A 290 0.92 14.73 -20.99
CA ARG A 290 2.05 14.31 -21.82
C ARG A 290 2.90 13.23 -21.16
N CYS A 291 2.44 12.66 -20.06
CA CYS A 291 3.09 11.52 -19.44
C CYS A 291 2.79 10.23 -20.22
N ASP A 292 3.66 9.23 -19.99
CA ASP A 292 3.56 7.90 -20.57
C ASP A 292 2.76 6.91 -19.68
N ASN A 293 1.88 7.46 -18.83
CA ASN A 293 1.01 6.66 -17.94
C ASN A 293 -0.04 5.88 -18.75
N ASP A 294 -0.32 4.65 -18.33
CA ASP A 294 -1.30 3.75 -18.96
C ASP A 294 -2.33 3.16 -17.97
N VAL A 295 -2.15 3.37 -16.68
CA VAL A 295 -3.05 2.88 -15.63
C VAL A 295 -4.41 3.59 -15.64
N ALA A 296 -5.46 2.89 -15.22
CA ALA A 296 -6.79 3.47 -15.07
C ALA A 296 -6.82 4.59 -14.02
N ASP A 297 -7.49 5.72 -14.31
CA ASP A 297 -7.62 6.86 -13.38
C ASP A 297 -8.93 6.82 -12.56
N HIS A 298 -9.83 5.91 -12.90
CA HIS A 298 -10.99 5.54 -12.11
C HIS A 298 -11.36 4.09 -12.41
N GLN A 299 -11.86 3.38 -11.40
CA GLN A 299 -12.30 2.00 -11.54
C GLN A 299 -13.35 1.66 -10.50
N VAL A 300 -14.38 0.94 -10.90
CA VAL A 300 -15.42 0.36 -10.03
C VAL A 300 -15.35 -1.15 -10.15
N ALA A 301 -15.31 -1.85 -9.02
CA ALA A 301 -15.43 -3.29 -8.96
C ALA A 301 -16.64 -3.69 -8.11
N ILE A 302 -17.43 -4.65 -8.61
CA ILE A 302 -18.54 -5.27 -7.89
C ILE A 302 -18.13 -6.71 -7.62
N LEU A 303 -18.22 -7.13 -6.35
CA LEU A 303 -17.76 -8.42 -5.87
C LEU A 303 -18.93 -9.19 -5.26
N GLU A 304 -18.99 -10.47 -5.56
CA GLU A 304 -19.90 -11.43 -4.93
C GLU A 304 -19.11 -12.43 -4.10
N PHE A 305 -19.48 -12.59 -2.83
CA PHE A 305 -18.84 -13.53 -1.92
C PHE A 305 -19.73 -14.75 -1.66
N GLU A 306 -19.13 -15.84 -1.17
CA GLU A 306 -19.90 -16.99 -0.70
C GLU A 306 -20.88 -16.58 0.39
N GLY A 307 -22.11 -17.16 0.33
CA GLY A 307 -23.18 -16.80 1.24
C GLY A 307 -23.98 -15.56 0.83
N GLY A 308 -23.73 -15.01 -0.37
CA GLY A 308 -24.54 -13.96 -0.99
C GLY A 308 -24.22 -12.53 -0.54
N VAL A 309 -23.16 -12.31 0.25
CA VAL A 309 -22.70 -10.95 0.56
C VAL A 309 -22.13 -10.32 -0.70
N THR A 310 -22.48 -9.07 -0.95
CA THR A 310 -21.96 -8.29 -2.08
C THR A 310 -21.18 -7.07 -1.61
N ALA A 311 -20.17 -6.68 -2.39
CA ALA A 311 -19.44 -5.44 -2.14
C ALA A 311 -19.24 -4.66 -3.44
N ASN A 312 -19.17 -3.34 -3.34
CA ASN A 312 -18.59 -2.52 -4.38
C ASN A 312 -17.36 -1.78 -3.86
N LEU A 313 -16.40 -1.60 -4.73
CA LEU A 313 -15.21 -0.77 -4.52
C LEU A 313 -15.14 0.26 -5.63
N THR A 314 -15.11 1.52 -5.27
CA THR A 314 -14.85 2.63 -6.20
C THR A 314 -13.49 3.23 -5.90
N VAL A 315 -12.61 3.28 -6.91
CA VAL A 315 -11.29 3.95 -6.83
C VAL A 315 -11.31 5.13 -7.77
N SER A 316 -10.98 6.33 -7.29
CA SER A 316 -11.05 7.54 -8.10
C SER A 316 -9.85 8.48 -7.88
N ALA A 317 -9.30 8.96 -9.00
CA ALA A 317 -8.32 10.04 -9.05
C ALA A 317 -8.94 11.44 -8.93
N PHE A 318 -10.28 11.54 -8.95
CA PHE A 318 -11.01 12.82 -9.14
C PHE A 318 -11.73 13.26 -7.87
N THR A 319 -11.01 13.22 -6.75
CA THR A 319 -11.49 13.68 -5.46
C THR A 319 -10.54 14.73 -4.88
N GLU A 320 -11.04 15.63 -4.05
CA GLU A 320 -10.21 16.59 -3.31
C GLU A 320 -9.48 15.86 -2.17
N GLU A 321 -10.22 15.07 -1.41
CA GLU A 321 -9.69 14.33 -0.28
C GLU A 321 -8.96 13.06 -0.73
N ASN A 322 -7.87 12.76 -0.02
CA ASN A 322 -7.18 11.47 -0.08
C ASN A 322 -7.63 10.66 1.14
N THR A 323 -8.73 9.92 1.01
CA THR A 323 -9.41 9.25 2.13
C THR A 323 -10.23 8.05 1.68
N ARG A 324 -10.80 7.33 2.64
CA ARG A 324 -11.72 6.21 2.41
C ARG A 324 -13.06 6.45 3.07
N THR A 325 -14.13 6.05 2.40
CA THR A 325 -15.47 5.97 2.99
C THR A 325 -15.99 4.55 2.91
N VAL A 326 -16.70 4.13 3.95
CA VAL A 326 -17.22 2.77 4.08
C VAL A 326 -18.67 2.81 4.54
N HIS A 327 -19.53 2.04 3.89
CA HIS A 327 -20.88 1.77 4.38
C HIS A 327 -21.08 0.25 4.49
N LEU A 328 -21.17 -0.24 5.71
CA LEU A 328 -21.50 -1.63 6.04
C LEU A 328 -22.99 -1.74 6.26
N MET A 329 -23.65 -2.61 5.50
CA MET A 329 -25.10 -2.86 5.57
C MET A 329 -25.34 -4.27 6.11
N GLY A 330 -25.95 -4.35 7.28
CA GLY A 330 -26.36 -5.61 7.88
C GLY A 330 -27.89 -5.76 7.89
N ASP A 331 -28.36 -6.93 8.30
CA ASP A 331 -29.81 -7.24 8.37
C ASP A 331 -30.51 -6.64 9.62
N ARG A 332 -29.75 -6.04 10.55
CA ARG A 332 -30.24 -5.42 11.80
C ARG A 332 -29.76 -3.98 12.02
N GLY A 333 -28.87 -3.50 11.18
CA GLY A 333 -28.27 -2.18 11.32
C GLY A 333 -27.31 -1.86 10.20
N GLU A 334 -26.71 -0.69 10.30
CA GLU A 334 -25.70 -0.22 9.35
C GLU A 334 -24.56 0.51 10.08
N ALA A 335 -23.38 0.59 9.46
CA ALA A 335 -22.28 1.41 9.93
C ALA A 335 -21.71 2.24 8.78
N ILE A 336 -21.57 3.56 9.00
CA ILE A 336 -21.04 4.49 7.99
C ILE A 336 -19.76 5.10 8.57
N GLY A 337 -18.65 4.87 7.89
CA GLY A 337 -17.34 5.33 8.30
C GLY A 337 -16.71 6.30 7.30
N HIS A 338 -15.97 7.29 7.83
CA HIS A 338 -15.17 8.23 7.06
C HIS A 338 -13.78 8.35 7.69
N LEU A 339 -12.76 7.79 7.02
CA LEU A 339 -11.40 7.72 7.57
C LEU A 339 -10.82 9.11 7.90
N GLY A 340 -10.96 10.06 6.98
CA GLY A 340 -10.42 11.42 7.17
C GLY A 340 -11.04 12.18 8.35
N LEU A 341 -12.27 11.83 8.76
CA LEU A 341 -12.91 12.36 9.95
C LEU A 341 -12.62 11.53 11.20
N GLY A 342 -12.10 10.30 11.04
CA GLY A 342 -11.91 9.36 12.15
C GLY A 342 -13.21 8.96 12.83
N GLU A 343 -14.33 8.96 12.10
CA GLU A 343 -15.66 8.75 12.65
C GLU A 343 -16.37 7.57 11.98
N ILE A 344 -17.07 6.76 12.81
CA ILE A 344 -17.94 5.66 12.38
C ILE A 344 -19.27 5.85 13.09
N GLU A 345 -20.34 6.08 12.32
CA GLU A 345 -21.70 6.10 12.84
C GLU A 345 -22.33 4.71 12.71
N VAL A 346 -22.75 4.10 13.82
CA VAL A 346 -23.45 2.82 13.87
C VAL A 346 -24.92 3.08 14.19
N ARG A 347 -25.83 2.51 13.40
CA ARG A 347 -27.29 2.65 13.52
C ARG A 347 -27.95 1.29 13.65
N GLU A 348 -28.72 1.09 14.68
CA GLU A 348 -29.47 -0.14 14.93
C GLU A 348 -30.94 0.05 14.56
N PHE A 349 -31.50 -0.86 13.74
CA PHE A 349 -32.86 -0.68 13.18
C PHE A 349 -33.95 -0.82 14.24
N MET A 350 -33.83 -1.77 15.17
CA MET A 350 -34.90 -2.05 16.13
C MET A 350 -34.97 -1.01 17.26
N SER A 351 -33.80 -0.61 17.78
CA SER A 351 -33.75 0.37 18.89
C SER A 351 -33.83 1.81 18.37
N GLY A 352 -33.47 2.04 17.10
CA GLY A 352 -33.26 3.36 16.55
C GLY A 352 -32.00 4.05 17.13
N GLU A 353 -31.21 3.32 17.90
CA GLU A 353 -29.97 3.84 18.50
C GLU A 353 -28.97 4.25 17.43
N ARG A 354 -28.30 5.39 17.66
CA ARG A 354 -27.20 5.88 16.85
C ARG A 354 -26.01 6.16 17.75
N VAL A 355 -24.88 5.56 17.44
CA VAL A 355 -23.64 5.75 18.19
C VAL A 355 -22.54 6.17 17.23
N THR A 356 -21.87 7.27 17.53
CA THR A 356 -20.68 7.69 16.78
C THR A 356 -19.43 7.24 17.53
N LEU A 357 -18.65 6.37 16.91
CA LEU A 357 -17.33 5.96 17.36
C LEU A 357 -16.31 6.96 16.79
N ARG A 358 -15.52 7.59 17.65
CA ARG A 358 -14.40 8.44 17.26
C ARG A 358 -13.09 7.69 17.47
N VAL A 359 -12.41 7.38 16.39
CA VAL A 359 -11.25 6.45 16.41
C VAL A 359 -9.93 7.17 16.11
N GLY A 360 -10.01 8.44 15.70
CA GLY A 360 -8.86 9.16 15.18
C GLY A 360 -8.53 8.75 13.74
N SER A 361 -8.06 9.70 12.96
CA SER A 361 -7.69 9.47 11.55
C SER A 361 -6.26 8.95 11.36
N GLY A 362 -5.42 9.01 12.41
CA GLY A 362 -3.97 8.91 12.28
C GLY A 362 -3.37 10.09 11.50
N GLU A 363 -2.15 10.46 11.82
CA GLU A 363 -1.44 11.55 11.10
C GLU A 363 -0.78 11.04 9.81
N ASP A 364 -0.63 9.72 9.65
CA ASP A 364 -0.07 9.06 8.48
C ASP A 364 -1.14 8.69 7.44
N GLY A 365 -0.74 8.49 6.20
CA GLY A 365 -1.63 8.12 5.10
C GLY A 365 -2.31 6.74 5.26
N HIS A 366 -1.99 5.99 6.33
CA HIS A 366 -2.52 4.66 6.67
C HIS A 366 -3.21 4.59 8.04
N GLY A 367 -3.46 5.73 8.68
CA GLY A 367 -4.25 5.78 9.92
C GLY A 367 -3.62 5.07 11.12
N GLY A 368 -2.28 5.08 11.24
CA GLY A 368 -1.54 4.40 12.32
C GLY A 368 -1.27 2.92 12.07
N GLY A 369 -1.65 2.39 10.91
CA GLY A 369 -1.50 0.97 10.59
C GLY A 369 -0.06 0.51 10.39
N ASP A 370 0.83 1.39 9.96
CA ASP A 370 2.24 1.06 9.73
C ASP A 370 2.95 0.66 11.03
N ASP A 371 2.81 1.45 12.09
CA ASP A 371 3.40 1.17 13.40
C ASP A 371 2.81 -0.10 14.03
N ALA A 372 1.49 -0.27 13.95
CA ALA A 372 0.82 -1.42 14.51
C ALA A 372 1.17 -2.74 13.78
N LEU A 373 1.41 -2.69 12.47
CA LEU A 373 1.96 -3.82 11.70
C LEU A 373 3.37 -4.19 12.19
N VAL A 374 4.25 -3.19 12.37
CA VAL A 374 5.62 -3.42 12.85
C VAL A 374 5.61 -3.97 14.26
N ASP A 375 4.72 -3.48 15.15
CA ASP A 375 4.55 -4.04 16.51
C ASP A 375 4.16 -5.51 16.47
N ASP A 376 3.18 -5.89 15.63
CA ASP A 376 2.75 -7.28 15.49
C ASP A 376 3.88 -8.15 14.92
N PHE A 377 4.61 -7.65 13.90
CA PHE A 377 5.73 -8.36 13.29
C PHE A 377 6.86 -8.62 14.29
N VAL A 378 7.30 -7.60 15.02
CA VAL A 378 8.36 -7.71 16.03
C VAL A 378 7.95 -8.65 17.16
N ALA A 379 6.71 -8.53 17.68
CA ALA A 379 6.20 -9.42 18.72
C ALA A 379 6.19 -10.90 18.30
N ARG A 380 5.93 -11.17 17.01
CA ARG A 380 6.01 -12.53 16.45
C ARG A 380 7.44 -13.04 16.34
N LEU A 381 8.37 -12.20 15.86
CA LEU A 381 9.80 -12.56 15.81
C LEU A 381 10.35 -12.90 17.19
N ARG A 382 9.82 -12.28 18.23
CA ARG A 382 10.21 -12.52 19.63
C ARG A 382 9.45 -13.69 20.29
N GLY A 383 8.49 -14.30 19.57
CA GLY A 383 7.65 -15.36 20.13
C GLY A 383 6.59 -14.88 21.14
N GLU A 384 6.38 -13.57 21.26
CA GLU A 384 5.39 -12.95 22.16
C GLU A 384 3.96 -13.09 21.62
N ARG A 385 3.83 -13.32 20.31
CA ARG A 385 2.57 -13.65 19.63
C ARG A 385 2.72 -14.93 18.82
N THR A 386 1.75 -15.81 18.96
CA THR A 386 1.68 -17.10 18.26
C THR A 386 0.62 -17.08 17.14
N GLY A 387 0.69 -18.08 16.26
CA GLY A 387 -0.23 -18.20 15.11
C GLY A 387 0.13 -17.27 13.94
N PRO A 388 -0.62 -17.30 12.83
CA PRO A 388 -0.33 -16.47 11.66
C PRO A 388 -0.58 -14.99 11.92
N ALA A 389 0.14 -14.12 11.22
CA ALA A 389 -0.15 -12.68 11.20
C ALA A 389 -1.55 -12.41 10.62
N ALA A 390 -2.20 -11.31 11.03
CA ALA A 390 -3.49 -10.93 10.47
C ALA A 390 -3.42 -10.73 8.94
N SER A 391 -2.27 -10.28 8.44
CA SER A 391 -1.95 -10.14 7.00
C SER A 391 -0.88 -11.16 6.57
N SER A 392 -1.04 -12.44 6.97
CA SER A 392 -0.18 -13.51 6.46
C SER A 392 -0.30 -13.64 4.94
N LEU A 393 0.67 -14.29 4.31
CA LEU A 393 0.64 -14.51 2.86
C LEU A 393 -0.67 -15.20 2.43
N GLU A 394 -1.07 -16.27 3.13
CA GLU A 394 -2.30 -17.02 2.84
C GLU A 394 -3.55 -16.12 2.93
N ALA A 395 -3.62 -15.27 3.95
CA ALA A 395 -4.73 -14.33 4.12
C ALA A 395 -4.78 -13.23 3.05
N SER A 396 -3.64 -13.00 2.37
CA SER A 396 -3.47 -11.90 1.40
C SER A 396 -3.56 -12.35 -0.07
N ILE A 397 -3.38 -13.64 -0.37
CA ILE A 397 -3.40 -14.15 -1.76
C ILE A 397 -4.74 -13.88 -2.44
N GLU A 398 -5.85 -14.11 -1.74
CA GLU A 398 -7.18 -13.98 -2.34
C GLU A 398 -7.49 -12.53 -2.71
N SER A 399 -7.09 -11.55 -1.90
CA SER A 399 -7.28 -10.13 -2.24
C SER A 399 -6.54 -9.72 -3.51
N HIS A 400 -5.34 -10.29 -3.74
CA HIS A 400 -4.60 -10.11 -4.99
C HIS A 400 -5.30 -10.80 -6.16
N THR A 401 -5.83 -12.02 -5.97
CA THR A 401 -6.62 -12.72 -6.98
C THR A 401 -7.87 -11.92 -7.35
N MET A 402 -8.54 -11.29 -6.38
CA MET A 402 -9.65 -10.36 -6.62
C MET A 402 -9.23 -9.15 -7.48
N ALA A 403 -8.04 -8.59 -7.25
CA ALA A 403 -7.50 -7.50 -8.06
C ALA A 403 -7.24 -7.94 -9.51
N PHE A 404 -6.64 -9.11 -9.71
CA PHE A 404 -6.43 -9.67 -11.05
C PHE A 404 -7.75 -10.00 -11.76
N ALA A 405 -8.75 -10.51 -11.02
CA ALA A 405 -10.10 -10.74 -11.55
C ALA A 405 -10.77 -9.42 -11.98
N ALA A 406 -10.65 -8.37 -11.17
CA ALA A 406 -11.18 -7.04 -11.47
C ALA A 406 -10.52 -6.45 -12.73
N GLU A 407 -9.20 -6.54 -12.84
CA GLU A 407 -8.49 -6.04 -14.01
C GLU A 407 -8.84 -6.84 -15.27
N ARG A 408 -8.92 -8.17 -15.18
CA ARG A 408 -9.35 -9.02 -16.29
C ARG A 408 -10.79 -8.72 -16.70
N SER A 409 -11.70 -8.54 -15.73
CA SER A 409 -13.09 -8.14 -15.99
C SER A 409 -13.17 -6.81 -16.75
N ARG A 410 -12.42 -5.81 -16.30
CA ARG A 410 -12.35 -4.49 -16.93
C ARG A 410 -11.90 -4.57 -18.39
N ARG A 411 -10.88 -5.38 -18.69
CA ARG A 411 -10.32 -5.53 -20.04
C ARG A 411 -11.21 -6.36 -20.97
N GLU A 412 -11.85 -7.40 -20.45
CA GLU A 412 -12.66 -8.34 -21.23
C GLU A 412 -14.14 -7.96 -21.28
N GLY A 413 -14.61 -7.00 -20.47
CA GLY A 413 -16.00 -6.54 -20.43
C GLY A 413 -16.99 -7.61 -19.96
N ARG A 414 -16.58 -8.52 -19.06
CA ARG A 414 -17.39 -9.62 -18.54
C ARG A 414 -17.15 -9.88 -17.07
N VAL A 415 -18.08 -10.57 -16.43
CA VAL A 415 -17.88 -11.11 -15.08
C VAL A 415 -16.78 -12.18 -15.09
N VAL A 416 -15.87 -12.12 -14.13
CA VAL A 416 -14.78 -13.10 -13.95
C VAL A 416 -15.00 -13.86 -12.65
N SER A 417 -15.12 -15.20 -12.74
CA SER A 417 -15.10 -16.07 -11.56
C SER A 417 -13.66 -16.25 -11.08
N LEU A 418 -13.41 -16.16 -9.78
CA LEU A 418 -12.07 -16.39 -9.22
C LEU A 418 -11.58 -17.81 -9.49
N ALA A 419 -12.47 -18.81 -9.49
CA ALA A 419 -12.14 -20.18 -9.87
C ALA A 419 -11.59 -20.32 -11.30
N SER A 420 -11.93 -19.38 -12.21
CA SER A 420 -11.40 -19.39 -13.58
C SER A 420 -9.98 -18.83 -13.72
N LEU A 421 -9.45 -18.30 -12.66
CA LEU A 421 -8.05 -17.86 -12.62
C LEU A 421 -7.09 -18.99 -12.19
N GLY A 422 -7.63 -20.12 -11.75
CA GLY A 422 -6.96 -21.39 -11.52
C GLY A 422 -6.37 -21.53 -10.16
#